data_50381d9ef538394248a5382118bf56d8
#
_entry.id   50381d9ef538394248a5382118bf56d8
#
_cell.length_a   1.000
_cell.length_b   1.000
_cell.length_c   1.000
_cell.angle_alpha   90.00
_cell.angle_beta   90.00
_cell.angle_gamma   90.00
#
_symmetry.space_group_name_H-M   'P 1'
#
loop_
_entity.id
_entity.type
_entity.pdbx_description
1 polymer ?
#
loop_
_entity_poly.entity_id
_entity_poly.type
_entity_poly.pdbx_seq_one_letter_code
_entity_poly.pdbx_strand_id
1 'polypeptide(L)'
;MWTCPKCGREFKNQGQGHYCVKPKNMDEYIALQEESARPFLRSIRGTIRAALPDAEERISWSMPTFWGGKNVIQFAASKRHIGLYPGSKAIEAFQDKLTGYETSKGTIRLPYQEPLPLELIAEIAKWCWRQYHI
;
A
#
# COMPACT_ATOMS: atom_id res chain seq x y z
N MET A 1 19.50 19.31 -16.53
CA MET A 1 18.57 18.80 -15.49
C MET A 1 17.19 19.39 -15.69
N TRP A 2 16.19 18.62 -15.37
CA TRP A 2 14.81 19.05 -15.54
C TRP A 2 14.26 19.55 -14.22
N THR A 3 13.58 20.71 -14.25
CA THR A 3 12.91 21.27 -13.07
C THR A 3 11.40 21.08 -13.22
N CYS A 4 10.79 20.43 -12.23
CA CYS A 4 9.34 20.19 -12.24
C CYS A 4 8.59 21.53 -12.10
N PRO A 5 7.70 21.90 -13.04
CA PRO A 5 6.98 23.16 -12.95
C PRO A 5 5.97 23.23 -11.81
N LYS A 6 5.61 22.07 -11.24
CA LYS A 6 4.63 22.03 -10.15
C LYS A 6 5.26 22.19 -8.77
N CYS A 7 6.40 21.56 -8.53
CA CYS A 7 7.04 21.58 -7.20
C CYS A 7 8.39 22.27 -7.17
N GLY A 8 8.95 22.60 -8.32
CA GLY A 8 10.24 23.30 -8.40
C GLY A 8 11.47 22.44 -8.13
N ARG A 9 11.31 21.16 -7.90
CA ARG A 9 12.45 20.29 -7.65
C ARG A 9 13.17 19.93 -8.95
N GLU A 10 14.48 19.73 -8.85
CA GLU A 10 15.32 19.34 -9.99
C GLU A 10 15.54 17.84 -10.01
N PHE A 11 15.49 17.27 -11.22
CA PHE A 11 15.69 15.84 -11.45
C PHE A 11 16.64 15.63 -12.62
N LYS A 12 17.32 14.50 -12.64
CA LYS A 12 18.24 14.15 -13.73
C LYS A 12 17.51 13.97 -15.05
N ASN A 13 16.34 13.34 -15.01
CA ASN A 13 15.57 12.99 -16.21
C ASN A 13 14.32 13.84 -16.31
N GLN A 14 14.03 14.32 -17.51
CA GLN A 14 12.81 15.05 -17.79
C GLN A 14 11.60 14.13 -17.55
N GLY A 15 10.61 14.64 -16.82
CA GLY A 15 9.41 13.87 -16.53
C GLY A 15 9.60 12.73 -15.54
N GLN A 16 10.70 12.75 -14.77
CA GLN A 16 10.97 11.73 -13.76
C GLN A 16 9.81 11.63 -12.76
N GLY A 17 9.36 10.39 -12.50
CA GLY A 17 8.29 10.13 -11.55
C GLY A 17 8.64 10.56 -10.13
N HIS A 18 7.75 11.30 -9.49
CA HIS A 18 7.94 11.79 -8.12
C HIS A 18 6.62 12.33 -7.59
N TYR A 19 6.54 12.52 -6.30
CA TYR A 19 5.41 13.22 -5.69
C TYR A 19 5.74 14.70 -5.61
N CYS A 20 4.99 15.52 -6.35
CA CYS A 20 5.15 16.98 -6.30
C CYS A 20 4.75 17.52 -4.92
N VAL A 21 3.76 16.90 -4.30
CA VAL A 21 3.31 17.19 -2.94
C VAL A 21 3.38 15.90 -2.16
N LYS A 22 4.06 15.92 -1.01
CA LYS A 22 4.11 14.75 -0.14
C LYS A 22 2.76 14.58 0.54
N PRO A 23 2.11 13.40 0.43
CA PRO A 23 0.86 13.17 1.12
C PRO A 23 1.09 13.17 2.63
N LYS A 24 0.16 13.78 3.37
CA LYS A 24 0.22 13.84 4.83
C LYS A 24 -0.59 12.72 5.48
N ASN A 25 -1.54 12.16 4.73
CA ASN A 25 -2.42 11.10 5.21
C ASN A 25 -2.88 10.25 4.04
N MET A 26 -3.65 9.19 4.34
CA MET A 26 -4.13 8.26 3.30
C MET A 26 -5.08 8.92 2.32
N ASP A 27 -5.93 9.85 2.77
CA ASP A 27 -6.84 10.57 1.88
C ASP A 27 -6.07 11.34 0.81
N GLU A 28 -5.02 12.06 1.22
CA GLU A 28 -4.17 12.79 0.27
C GLU A 28 -3.42 11.85 -0.64
N TYR A 29 -2.91 10.73 -0.12
CA TYR A 29 -2.21 9.73 -0.92
C TYR A 29 -3.12 9.21 -2.04
N ILE A 30 -4.33 8.82 -1.70
CA ILE A 30 -5.29 8.27 -2.69
C ILE A 30 -5.63 9.34 -3.72
N ALA A 31 -5.83 10.59 -3.29
CA ALA A 31 -6.16 11.69 -4.19
C ALA A 31 -5.05 11.98 -5.20
N LEU A 32 -3.80 11.68 -4.86
CA LEU A 32 -2.65 11.88 -5.76
C LEU A 32 -2.47 10.76 -6.78
N GLN A 33 -3.19 9.64 -6.63
CA GLN A 33 -3.06 8.52 -7.54
C GLN A 33 -3.95 8.68 -8.77
N GLU A 34 -3.69 7.87 -9.80
CA GLU A 34 -4.52 7.85 -11.00
C GLU A 34 -5.97 7.50 -10.64
N GLU A 35 -6.91 8.08 -11.36
CA GLU A 35 -8.34 7.87 -11.12
C GLU A 35 -8.71 6.39 -11.14
N SER A 36 -8.12 5.61 -12.06
CA SER A 36 -8.38 4.18 -12.19
C SER A 36 -7.91 3.36 -10.97
N ALA A 37 -6.91 3.85 -10.24
CA ALA A 37 -6.38 3.17 -9.06
C ALA A 37 -7.17 3.49 -7.78
N ARG A 38 -7.82 4.64 -7.73
CA ARG A 38 -8.48 5.12 -6.51
C ARG A 38 -9.52 4.17 -5.92
N PRO A 39 -10.43 3.56 -6.70
CA PRO A 39 -11.41 2.63 -6.14
C PRO A 39 -10.76 1.42 -5.47
N PHE A 40 -9.69 0.90 -6.07
CA PHE A 40 -8.95 -0.24 -5.50
C PHE A 40 -8.30 0.14 -4.17
N LEU A 41 -7.68 1.32 -4.12
CA LEU A 41 -7.03 1.81 -2.91
C LEU A 41 -8.04 2.03 -1.78
N ARG A 42 -9.21 2.59 -2.10
CA ARG A 42 -10.28 2.79 -1.12
C ARG A 42 -10.81 1.47 -0.58
N SER A 43 -10.95 0.48 -1.45
CA SER A 43 -11.42 -0.86 -1.04
C SER A 43 -10.43 -1.53 -0.10
N ILE A 44 -9.14 -1.46 -0.41
CA ILE A 44 -8.09 -2.03 0.45
C ILE A 44 -8.05 -1.31 1.80
N ARG A 45 -8.05 0.03 1.76
CA ARG A 45 -8.06 0.84 2.99
C ARG A 45 -9.25 0.49 3.89
N GLY A 46 -10.44 0.45 3.30
CA GLY A 46 -11.67 0.14 4.05
C GLY A 46 -11.65 -1.25 4.64
N THR A 47 -11.15 -2.24 3.89
CA THR A 47 -11.04 -3.62 4.35
C THR A 47 -10.07 -3.74 5.52
N ILE A 48 -8.89 -3.15 5.41
CA ILE A 48 -7.89 -3.20 6.48
C ILE A 48 -8.38 -2.41 7.70
N ARG A 49 -9.00 -1.25 7.48
CA ARG A 49 -9.54 -0.43 8.55
C ARG A 49 -10.58 -1.19 9.38
N ALA A 50 -11.48 -1.90 8.69
CA ALA A 50 -12.48 -2.72 9.37
C ALA A 50 -11.85 -3.90 10.13
N ALA A 51 -10.77 -4.47 9.60
CA ALA A 51 -10.06 -5.56 10.25
C ALA A 51 -9.22 -5.10 11.44
N LEU A 52 -8.73 -3.86 11.41
CA LEU A 52 -7.82 -3.29 12.41
C LEU A 52 -8.38 -1.98 12.98
N PRO A 53 -9.47 -2.02 13.75
CA PRO A 53 -10.11 -0.80 14.23
C PRO A 53 -9.23 0.04 15.17
N ASP A 54 -8.25 -0.58 15.81
CA ASP A 54 -7.35 0.10 16.75
C ASP A 54 -6.08 0.61 16.09
N ALA A 55 -5.86 0.33 14.81
CA ALA A 55 -4.69 0.79 14.11
C ALA A 55 -4.80 2.27 13.75
N GLU A 56 -3.67 2.96 13.81
CA GLU A 56 -3.55 4.34 13.36
C GLU A 56 -3.17 4.35 11.88
N GLU A 57 -3.80 5.22 11.09
CA GLU A 57 -3.43 5.42 9.70
C GLU A 57 -2.33 6.47 9.61
N ARG A 58 -1.26 6.14 8.91
CA ARG A 58 -0.12 7.04 8.72
C ARG A 58 0.41 6.96 7.30
N ILE A 59 1.28 7.89 6.93
CA ILE A 59 2.12 7.77 5.74
C ILE A 59 3.54 7.53 6.24
N SER A 60 4.11 6.39 5.86
CA SER A 60 5.46 6.00 6.24
C SER A 60 6.16 5.51 4.97
N TRP A 61 7.38 5.99 4.71
CA TRP A 61 8.11 5.70 3.48
C TRP A 61 7.30 6.06 2.22
N SER A 62 6.54 7.16 2.29
CA SER A 62 5.66 7.64 1.22
C SER A 62 4.52 6.67 0.87
N MET A 63 4.16 5.76 1.76
CA MET A 63 3.10 4.77 1.55
C MET A 63 2.07 4.82 2.66
N PRO A 64 0.79 4.54 2.32
CA PRO A 64 -0.24 4.31 3.35
C PRO A 64 0.18 3.18 4.29
N THR A 65 0.09 3.44 5.57
CA THR A 65 0.57 2.54 6.61
C THR A 65 -0.47 2.44 7.71
N PHE A 66 -0.77 1.21 8.15
CA PHE A 66 -1.52 0.97 9.37
C PHE A 66 -0.51 0.71 10.50
N TRP A 67 -0.62 1.50 11.55
CA TRP A 67 0.37 1.60 12.62
C TRP A 67 -0.19 1.14 13.95
N GLY A 68 0.58 0.33 14.66
CA GLY A 68 0.23 -0.12 16.01
C GLY A 68 1.47 -0.14 16.91
N GLY A 69 2.09 1.04 17.09
CA GLY A 69 3.39 1.17 17.78
C GLY A 69 4.56 0.96 16.83
N LYS A 70 4.31 0.38 15.67
CA LYS A 70 5.24 0.26 14.54
C LYS A 70 4.44 -0.04 13.28
N ASN A 71 5.09 -0.11 12.14
CA ASN A 71 4.42 -0.44 10.88
C ASN A 71 3.87 -1.87 10.94
N VAL A 72 2.57 -2.01 10.77
CA VAL A 72 1.90 -3.32 10.80
C VAL A 72 1.71 -3.83 9.38
N ILE A 73 1.08 -3.05 8.52
CA ILE A 73 0.86 -3.40 7.12
C ILE A 73 0.81 -2.13 6.29
N GLN A 74 1.35 -2.19 5.09
CA GLN A 74 1.40 -1.06 4.16
C GLN A 74 0.88 -1.48 2.79
N PHE A 75 0.47 -0.51 1.98
CA PHE A 75 0.14 -0.76 0.58
C PHE A 75 0.53 0.45 -0.27
N ALA A 76 0.71 0.23 -1.57
CA ALA A 76 1.07 1.30 -2.49
C ALA A 76 0.57 1.01 -3.90
N ALA A 77 0.20 2.05 -4.63
CA ALA A 77 -0.23 1.93 -6.02
C ALA A 77 0.98 1.94 -6.95
N SER A 78 0.94 1.07 -7.95
CA SER A 78 1.87 1.06 -9.07
C SER A 78 1.07 1.12 -10.37
N LYS A 79 1.75 1.21 -11.52
CA LYS A 79 1.07 1.35 -12.81
C LYS A 79 0.10 0.22 -13.13
N ARG A 80 0.48 -1.02 -12.82
CA ARG A 80 -0.25 -2.22 -13.24
C ARG A 80 -0.84 -3.01 -12.07
N HIS A 81 -0.48 -2.68 -10.85
CA HIS A 81 -0.89 -3.43 -9.68
C HIS A 81 -0.84 -2.57 -8.42
N ILE A 82 -1.43 -3.09 -7.36
CA ILE A 82 -1.23 -2.55 -6.03
C ILE A 82 -0.28 -3.49 -5.31
N GLY A 83 0.74 -2.95 -4.67
CA GLY A 83 1.62 -3.71 -3.80
C GLY A 83 1.05 -3.72 -2.39
N LEU A 84 0.91 -4.90 -1.80
CA LEU A 84 0.58 -5.07 -0.40
C LEU A 84 1.84 -5.52 0.32
N TYR A 85 2.20 -4.88 1.41
CA TYR A 85 3.46 -5.10 2.11
C TYR A 85 3.23 -5.59 3.54
N PRO A 86 2.88 -6.87 3.73
CA PRO A 86 2.66 -7.43 5.06
C PRO A 86 3.93 -7.96 5.73
N GLY A 87 5.05 -8.01 4.98
CA GLY A 87 6.29 -8.56 5.45
C GLY A 87 6.49 -10.03 5.07
N SER A 88 7.75 -10.48 5.08
CA SER A 88 8.10 -11.83 4.63
C SER A 88 7.48 -12.94 5.48
N LYS A 89 7.34 -12.70 6.78
CA LYS A 89 6.73 -13.68 7.68
C LYS A 89 5.27 -13.93 7.36
N ALA A 90 4.53 -12.88 6.99
CA ALA A 90 3.13 -13.01 6.60
C ALA A 90 3.00 -13.79 5.29
N ILE A 91 3.89 -13.55 4.34
CA ILE A 91 3.89 -14.29 3.07
C ILE A 91 4.12 -15.77 3.31
N GLU A 92 5.05 -16.14 4.18
CA GLU A 92 5.27 -17.52 4.56
C GLU A 92 4.04 -18.14 5.24
N ALA A 93 3.40 -17.40 6.15
CA ALA A 93 2.23 -17.88 6.88
C ALA A 93 1.03 -18.13 5.97
N PHE A 94 0.90 -17.35 4.90
CA PHE A 94 -0.22 -17.46 3.95
C PHE A 94 0.17 -18.07 2.61
N GLN A 95 1.32 -18.71 2.54
CA GLN A 95 1.88 -19.24 1.30
C GLN A 95 0.87 -20.06 0.49
N ASP A 96 0.13 -20.94 1.15
CA ASP A 96 -0.85 -21.80 0.49
C ASP A 96 -2.01 -21.01 -0.14
N LYS A 97 -2.34 -19.86 0.45
CA LYS A 97 -3.41 -19.00 -0.05
C LYS A 97 -2.93 -18.01 -1.11
N LEU A 98 -1.63 -17.89 -1.29
CA LEU A 98 -1.03 -16.94 -2.22
C LEU A 98 -0.55 -17.58 -3.53
N THR A 99 -0.89 -18.83 -3.79
CA THR A 99 -0.40 -19.56 -4.96
C THR A 99 -0.76 -18.92 -6.30
N GLY A 100 -1.87 -18.18 -6.36
CA GLY A 100 -2.30 -17.49 -7.57
C GLY A 100 -1.77 -16.06 -7.73
N TYR A 101 -0.91 -15.61 -6.82
CA TYR A 101 -0.43 -14.23 -6.80
C TYR A 101 1.07 -14.17 -6.96
N GLU A 102 1.55 -13.12 -7.62
CA GLU A 102 2.98 -12.83 -7.65
C GLU A 102 3.39 -12.28 -6.29
N THR A 103 4.40 -12.90 -5.70
CA THR A 103 4.96 -12.44 -4.44
C THR A 103 6.46 -12.28 -4.57
N SER A 104 7.01 -11.39 -3.77
CA SER A 104 8.44 -11.27 -3.58
C SER A 104 8.69 -11.11 -2.09
N LYS A 105 9.92 -10.89 -1.69
CA LYS A 105 10.26 -10.80 -0.27
C LYS A 105 9.47 -9.65 0.40
N GLY A 106 8.44 -10.02 1.15
CA GLY A 106 7.61 -9.06 1.88
C GLY A 106 6.51 -8.38 1.08
N THR A 107 6.31 -8.72 -0.19
CA THR A 107 5.36 -8.04 -1.07
C THR A 107 4.43 -9.00 -1.77
N ILE A 108 3.15 -8.62 -1.88
CA ILE A 108 2.14 -9.30 -2.69
C ILE A 108 1.69 -8.33 -3.76
N ARG A 109 1.68 -8.75 -5.02
CA ARG A 109 1.21 -7.92 -6.14
C ARG A 109 -0.24 -8.25 -6.47
N LEU A 110 -1.07 -7.21 -6.50
CA LEU A 110 -2.51 -7.31 -6.77
C LEU A 110 -2.82 -6.61 -8.08
N PRO A 111 -2.92 -7.35 -9.22
CA PRO A 111 -3.19 -6.72 -10.52
C PRO A 111 -4.53 -6.03 -10.56
N TYR A 112 -4.62 -4.88 -11.23
CA TYR A 112 -5.89 -4.16 -11.39
C TYR A 112 -6.91 -4.94 -12.23
N GLN A 113 -6.44 -5.87 -13.05
CA GLN A 113 -7.29 -6.65 -13.94
C GLN A 113 -8.08 -7.75 -13.23
N GLU A 114 -7.74 -8.04 -11.98
CA GLU A 114 -8.38 -9.09 -11.20
C GLU A 114 -9.13 -8.50 -10.01
N PRO A 115 -10.21 -9.17 -9.54
CA PRO A 115 -10.88 -8.74 -8.32
C PRO A 115 -9.93 -8.79 -7.14
N LEU A 116 -10.05 -7.81 -6.24
CA LEU A 116 -9.24 -7.79 -5.02
C LEU A 116 -9.68 -8.91 -4.07
N PRO A 117 -8.74 -9.69 -3.51
CA PRO A 117 -9.06 -10.73 -2.53
C PRO A 117 -9.27 -10.11 -1.15
N LEU A 118 -10.37 -9.38 -0.97
CA LEU A 118 -10.59 -8.58 0.24
C LEU A 118 -10.63 -9.40 1.52
N GLU A 119 -11.21 -10.60 1.48
CA GLU A 119 -11.23 -11.48 2.65
C GLU A 119 -9.82 -11.92 3.05
N LEU A 120 -9.01 -12.25 2.05
CA LEU A 120 -7.62 -12.64 2.28
C LEU A 120 -6.80 -11.46 2.83
N ILE A 121 -7.02 -10.27 2.28
CA ILE A 121 -6.36 -9.04 2.75
C ILE A 121 -6.71 -8.80 4.22
N ALA A 122 -7.98 -8.98 4.59
CA ALA A 122 -8.41 -8.83 5.99
C ALA A 122 -7.73 -9.85 6.90
N GLU A 123 -7.65 -11.11 6.47
CA GLU A 123 -6.98 -12.16 7.25
C GLU A 123 -5.50 -11.85 7.46
N ILE A 124 -4.82 -11.43 6.40
CA ILE A 124 -3.40 -11.06 6.47
C ILE A 124 -3.20 -9.88 7.40
N ALA A 125 -4.05 -8.86 7.29
CA ALA A 125 -3.98 -7.68 8.15
C ALA A 125 -4.14 -8.04 9.62
N LYS A 126 -5.11 -8.87 9.96
CA LYS A 126 -5.32 -9.33 11.33
C LYS A 126 -4.13 -10.13 11.86
N TRP A 127 -3.56 -10.99 11.01
CA TRP A 127 -2.36 -11.73 11.36
C TRP A 127 -1.19 -10.79 11.66
N CYS A 128 -0.98 -9.79 10.80
CA CYS A 128 0.08 -8.80 10.99
C CYS A 128 -0.11 -8.00 12.28
N TRP A 129 -1.35 -7.63 12.58
CA TRP A 129 -1.66 -6.91 13.81
C TRP A 129 -1.26 -7.72 15.04
N ARG A 130 -1.65 -9.00 15.07
CA ARG A 130 -1.30 -9.87 16.19
C ARG A 130 0.20 -10.05 16.36
N GLN A 131 0.95 -10.05 15.25
CA GLN A 131 2.39 -10.27 15.29
C GLN A 131 3.20 -9.01 15.57
N TYR A 132 2.77 -7.88 15.07
CA TYR A 132 3.62 -6.68 14.99
C TYR A 132 3.19 -5.52 15.86
N HIS A 133 1.94 -5.41 16.27
CA HIS A 133 1.53 -4.25 17.08
C HIS A 133 2.18 -4.30 18.46
N ILE A 134 2.42 -3.13 19.00
CA ILE A 134 3.04 -2.98 20.32
C ILE A 134 2.04 -2.41 21.29
#